data_a11b030ca755a6636505004acac6a93d
#
_entry.id   a11b030ca755a6636505004acac6a93d
#
_cell.length_a   1.000
_cell.length_b   1.000
_cell.length_c   1.000
_cell.angle_alpha   90.00
_cell.angle_beta   90.00
_cell.angle_gamma   90.00
#
_symmetry.space_group_name_H-M   'P 1'
#
loop_
_entity.id
_entity.type
_entity.pdbx_description
1 polymer ?
#
loop_
_entity_poly.entity_id
_entity_poly.type
_entity_poly.pdbx_seq_one_letter_code
_entity_poly.pdbx_strand_id
1 'polypeptide(L)'
;MRIFAKKSLGQHFLNSKHVLEQIISAGNIKSGENILEIGPGTGVLTEALLKTGAKVVAVEKDIRAFELLKEKFANEINSRQLKLVLGDILEENLLTSNFQLPTPYALIANIPYYITGAILEKFLEHEPRPNRMVLLVQKEVADRIVARPLQATGKSKESILSISVKVFGTPHFIAKVPPGAFTPPPTVDSAVLSIENISNTGFKSILAKNPDGISYFFKIVRAGFAHKRKLLKRNLEIVVKKETLDEVWKNMGLNEKIRAEDFTPNDWLNLVTHLI
;
A
#
# COMPACT_ATOMS: atom_id res chain seq x y z
N MET A 1 8.26 19.90 -23.61
CA MET A 1 7.43 20.77 -22.73
C MET A 1 7.90 20.66 -21.29
N ARG A 2 8.06 21.75 -20.50
CA ARG A 2 8.37 21.66 -19.06
C ARG A 2 7.08 21.65 -18.24
N ILE A 3 6.88 20.65 -17.40
CA ILE A 3 5.74 20.59 -16.49
C ILE A 3 6.16 21.15 -15.13
N PHE A 4 5.35 22.08 -14.62
CA PHE A 4 5.50 22.59 -13.25
C PHE A 4 4.57 21.81 -12.32
N ALA A 5 5.09 21.45 -11.13
CA ALA A 5 4.34 20.73 -10.12
C ALA A 5 3.11 21.52 -9.66
N LYS A 6 1.95 20.87 -9.57
CA LYS A 6 0.72 21.42 -8.99
C LYS A 6 0.65 21.05 -7.51
N LYS A 7 0.61 22.06 -6.62
CA LYS A 7 0.43 21.87 -5.18
C LYS A 7 -0.86 21.10 -4.84
N SER A 8 -1.96 21.37 -5.59
CA SER A 8 -3.25 20.69 -5.40
C SER A 8 -3.21 19.19 -5.68
N LEU A 9 -2.22 18.71 -6.43
CA LEU A 9 -1.99 17.29 -6.71
C LEU A 9 -0.87 16.68 -5.84
N GLY A 10 -0.29 17.43 -4.91
CA GLY A 10 0.80 16.97 -4.06
C GLY A 10 2.04 16.47 -4.84
N GLN A 11 2.30 17.06 -6.02
CA GLN A 11 3.35 16.60 -6.93
C GLN A 11 4.75 16.95 -6.42
N HIS A 12 5.60 15.94 -6.25
CA HIS A 12 7.04 16.02 -5.99
C HIS A 12 7.74 15.08 -6.97
N PHE A 13 8.34 15.64 -8.02
CA PHE A 13 8.99 14.83 -9.06
C PHE A 13 10.35 14.35 -8.59
N LEU A 14 10.55 13.03 -8.59
CA LEU A 14 11.83 12.41 -8.25
C LEU A 14 12.89 12.76 -9.28
N ASN A 15 14.10 13.18 -8.82
CA ASN A 15 15.23 13.53 -9.67
C ASN A 15 16.53 12.82 -9.29
N SER A 16 16.54 12.06 -8.19
CA SER A 16 17.71 11.34 -7.69
C SER A 16 17.87 9.98 -8.38
N LYS A 17 18.96 9.80 -9.14
CA LYS A 17 19.34 8.51 -9.76
C LYS A 17 19.54 7.42 -8.70
N HIS A 18 20.20 7.74 -7.59
CA HIS A 18 20.44 6.78 -6.51
C HIS A 18 19.12 6.22 -5.94
N VAL A 19 18.11 7.10 -5.73
CA VAL A 19 16.80 6.65 -5.24
C VAL A 19 16.08 5.80 -6.27
N LEU A 20 16.17 6.12 -7.57
CA LEU A 20 15.64 5.28 -8.64
C LEU A 20 16.27 3.90 -8.63
N GLU A 21 17.59 3.79 -8.50
CA GLU A 21 18.32 2.53 -8.40
C GLU A 21 17.83 1.70 -7.20
N GLN A 22 17.60 2.35 -6.05
CA GLN A 22 17.04 1.68 -4.87
C GLN A 22 15.63 1.14 -5.11
N ILE A 23 14.75 1.92 -5.78
CA ILE A 23 13.39 1.47 -6.13
C ILE A 23 13.43 0.27 -7.08
N ILE A 24 14.23 0.34 -8.15
CA ILE A 24 14.38 -0.73 -9.13
C ILE A 24 14.96 -2.00 -8.49
N SER A 25 16.00 -1.86 -7.66
CA SER A 25 16.59 -2.97 -6.92
C SER A 25 15.59 -3.64 -5.97
N ALA A 26 14.85 -2.83 -5.18
CA ALA A 26 13.79 -3.34 -4.30
C ALA A 26 12.65 -3.99 -5.08
N GLY A 27 12.38 -3.51 -6.30
CA GLY A 27 11.40 -4.08 -7.22
C GLY A 27 11.73 -5.49 -7.68
N ASN A 28 13.00 -5.90 -7.70
CA ASN A 28 13.47 -7.21 -8.20
C ASN A 28 12.77 -7.64 -9.52
N ILE A 29 12.70 -6.69 -10.45
CA ILE A 29 11.89 -6.77 -11.67
C ILE A 29 12.52 -7.74 -12.65
N LYS A 30 11.68 -8.60 -13.24
CA LYS A 30 12.11 -9.52 -14.30
C LYS A 30 11.71 -8.98 -15.67
N SER A 31 12.52 -9.26 -16.70
CA SER A 31 12.16 -8.91 -18.07
C SER A 31 10.83 -9.56 -18.46
N GLY A 32 9.95 -8.78 -19.10
CA GLY A 32 8.61 -9.21 -19.50
C GLY A 32 7.56 -9.18 -18.37
N GLU A 33 7.94 -8.86 -17.14
CA GLU A 33 7.02 -8.76 -16.01
C GLU A 33 6.07 -7.56 -16.16
N ASN A 34 4.83 -7.72 -15.68
CA ASN A 34 3.85 -6.64 -15.69
C ASN A 34 4.01 -5.74 -14.46
N ILE A 35 4.15 -4.45 -14.70
CA ILE A 35 4.27 -3.43 -13.65
C ILE A 35 3.15 -2.42 -13.78
N LEU A 36 2.46 -2.13 -12.67
CA LEU A 36 1.59 -0.97 -12.55
C LEU A 36 2.38 0.19 -11.92
N GLU A 37 2.45 1.31 -12.64
CA GLU A 37 2.98 2.57 -12.12
C GLU A 37 1.84 3.55 -11.89
N ILE A 38 1.78 4.18 -10.72
CA ILE A 38 0.79 5.20 -10.38
C ILE A 38 1.46 6.56 -10.34
N GLY A 39 0.92 7.53 -11.11
CA GLY A 39 1.43 8.89 -11.14
C GLY A 39 2.84 9.02 -11.72
N PRO A 40 3.10 8.57 -12.95
CA PRO A 40 4.42 8.63 -13.59
C PRO A 40 5.01 10.05 -13.67
N GLY A 41 4.17 11.09 -13.69
CA GLY A 41 4.59 12.49 -13.69
C GLY A 41 5.47 12.86 -14.88
N THR A 42 6.77 13.08 -14.64
CA THR A 42 7.75 13.39 -15.72
C THR A 42 8.32 12.14 -16.40
N GLY A 43 7.92 10.95 -15.94
CA GLY A 43 8.32 9.67 -16.52
C GLY A 43 9.73 9.21 -16.18
N VAL A 44 10.31 9.71 -15.08
CA VAL A 44 11.67 9.32 -14.67
C VAL A 44 11.68 7.88 -14.16
N LEU A 45 10.69 7.50 -13.36
CA LEU A 45 10.53 6.12 -12.88
C LEU A 45 10.06 5.21 -14.03
N THR A 46 9.12 5.66 -14.86
CA THR A 46 8.67 4.94 -16.08
C THR A 46 9.84 4.51 -16.94
N GLU A 47 10.76 5.46 -17.24
CA GLU A 47 11.94 5.17 -18.06
C GLU A 47 12.85 4.11 -17.41
N ALA A 48 13.04 4.18 -16.10
CA ALA A 48 13.84 3.19 -15.38
C ALA A 48 13.17 1.79 -15.39
N LEU A 49 11.85 1.73 -15.23
CA LEU A 49 11.07 0.49 -15.32
C LEU A 49 11.15 -0.13 -16.73
N LEU A 50 10.97 0.66 -17.78
CA LEU A 50 11.05 0.18 -19.17
C LEU A 50 12.43 -0.38 -19.53
N LYS A 51 13.51 0.22 -19.00
CA LYS A 51 14.89 -0.27 -19.19
C LYS A 51 15.14 -1.65 -18.58
N THR A 52 14.32 -2.11 -17.63
CA THR A 52 14.41 -3.50 -17.11
C THR A 52 13.85 -4.55 -18.07
N GLY A 53 13.20 -4.13 -19.15
CA GLY A 53 12.46 -5.00 -20.05
C GLY A 53 11.03 -5.33 -19.57
N ALA A 54 10.56 -4.69 -18.52
CA ALA A 54 9.20 -4.86 -18.02
C ALA A 54 8.14 -4.31 -18.99
N LYS A 55 6.92 -4.85 -18.88
CA LYS A 55 5.72 -4.29 -19.51
C LYS A 55 5.04 -3.36 -18.48
N VAL A 56 5.00 -2.07 -18.78
CA VAL A 56 4.52 -1.07 -17.83
C VAL A 56 3.13 -0.60 -18.21
N VAL A 57 2.26 -0.54 -17.21
CA VAL A 57 1.02 0.18 -17.28
C VAL A 57 1.14 1.38 -16.35
N ALA A 58 1.06 2.57 -16.91
CA ALA A 58 1.20 3.81 -16.17
C ALA A 58 -0.12 4.58 -16.16
N VAL A 59 -0.65 4.88 -14.96
CA VAL A 59 -1.89 5.63 -14.77
C VAL A 59 -1.57 7.04 -14.29
N GLU A 60 -1.92 8.04 -15.11
CA GLU A 60 -1.66 9.46 -14.82
C GLU A 60 -2.97 10.26 -14.79
N LYS A 61 -3.15 11.05 -13.72
CA LYS A 61 -4.33 11.90 -13.54
C LYS A 61 -4.18 13.29 -14.17
N ASP A 62 -2.95 13.81 -14.24
CA ASP A 62 -2.67 15.13 -14.81
C ASP A 62 -2.53 15.03 -16.33
N ILE A 63 -3.50 15.57 -17.07
CA ILE A 63 -3.51 15.58 -18.53
C ILE A 63 -2.21 16.15 -19.13
N ARG A 64 -1.58 17.15 -18.48
CA ARG A 64 -0.33 17.76 -18.96
C ARG A 64 0.83 16.78 -18.91
N ALA A 65 0.90 15.97 -17.82
CA ALA A 65 1.89 14.91 -17.67
C ALA A 65 1.59 13.77 -18.64
N PHE A 66 0.33 13.41 -18.80
CA PHE A 66 -0.10 12.39 -19.76
C PHE A 66 0.35 12.71 -21.19
N GLU A 67 0.11 13.94 -21.71
CA GLU A 67 0.51 14.32 -23.05
C GLU A 67 2.05 14.36 -23.21
N LEU A 68 2.78 14.84 -22.20
CA LEU A 68 4.25 14.79 -22.20
C LEU A 68 4.76 13.35 -22.26
N LEU A 69 4.19 12.43 -21.48
CA LEU A 69 4.58 11.02 -21.45
C LEU A 69 4.26 10.33 -22.79
N LYS A 70 3.13 10.65 -23.39
CA LYS A 70 2.71 10.12 -24.69
C LYS A 70 3.70 10.49 -25.80
N GLU A 71 4.20 11.73 -25.80
CA GLU A 71 5.23 12.19 -26.73
C GLU A 71 6.59 11.53 -26.40
N LYS A 72 7.00 11.57 -25.13
CA LYS A 72 8.30 11.05 -24.67
C LYS A 72 8.49 9.57 -24.94
N PHE A 73 7.43 8.76 -24.74
CA PHE A 73 7.48 7.29 -24.83
C PHE A 73 6.69 6.73 -26.02
N ALA A 74 6.63 7.49 -27.13
CA ALA A 74 5.88 7.07 -28.31
C ALA A 74 6.32 5.69 -28.85
N ASN A 75 7.62 5.37 -28.82
CA ASN A 75 8.17 4.11 -29.26
C ASN A 75 7.74 2.94 -28.37
N GLU A 76 7.79 3.12 -27.06
CA GLU A 76 7.42 2.10 -26.08
C GLU A 76 5.90 1.86 -26.07
N ILE A 77 5.10 2.90 -26.34
CA ILE A 77 3.65 2.78 -26.54
C ILE A 77 3.36 2.00 -27.83
N ASN A 78 4.02 2.34 -28.95
CA ASN A 78 3.83 1.65 -30.24
C ASN A 78 4.26 0.17 -30.17
N SER A 79 5.34 -0.15 -29.45
CA SER A 79 5.80 -1.51 -29.21
C SER A 79 4.98 -2.28 -28.17
N ARG A 80 3.98 -1.62 -27.53
CA ARG A 80 3.15 -2.16 -26.44
C ARG A 80 3.94 -2.54 -25.18
N GLN A 81 5.15 -2.03 -25.01
CA GLN A 81 5.90 -2.15 -23.77
C GLN A 81 5.34 -1.22 -22.68
N LEU A 82 4.84 -0.02 -23.09
CA LEU A 82 4.12 0.91 -22.21
C LEU A 82 2.66 1.02 -22.63
N LYS A 83 1.74 0.85 -21.68
CA LYS A 83 0.35 1.28 -21.80
C LYS A 83 0.13 2.49 -20.88
N LEU A 84 -0.14 3.63 -21.48
CA LEU A 84 -0.42 4.87 -20.76
C LEU A 84 -1.94 5.07 -20.64
N VAL A 85 -2.43 5.33 -19.43
CA VAL A 85 -3.85 5.50 -19.10
C VAL A 85 -4.06 6.86 -18.44
N LEU A 86 -4.96 7.67 -18.99
CA LEU A 86 -5.40 8.91 -18.35
C LEU A 86 -6.54 8.62 -17.39
N GLY A 87 -6.39 8.93 -16.10
CA GLY A 87 -7.44 8.73 -15.10
C GLY A 87 -6.94 8.78 -13.67
N ASP A 88 -7.88 8.80 -12.74
CA ASP A 88 -7.58 8.68 -11.31
C ASP A 88 -7.56 7.21 -10.91
N ILE A 89 -6.42 6.74 -10.42
CA ILE A 89 -6.26 5.36 -9.96
C ILE A 89 -7.25 4.99 -8.83
N LEU A 90 -7.76 5.96 -8.09
CA LEU A 90 -8.73 5.74 -7.02
C LEU A 90 -10.17 5.61 -7.51
N GLU A 91 -10.48 5.96 -8.77
CA GLU A 91 -11.81 5.73 -9.35
C GLU A 91 -12.12 4.24 -9.43
N GLU A 92 -13.35 3.85 -9.04
CA GLU A 92 -13.78 2.46 -8.97
C GLU A 92 -13.72 1.76 -10.34
N ASN A 93 -14.09 2.45 -11.40
CA ASN A 93 -14.26 1.89 -12.73
C ASN A 93 -13.00 1.90 -13.61
N LEU A 94 -11.93 2.55 -13.20
CA LEU A 94 -10.75 2.69 -14.04
C LEU A 94 -10.12 1.34 -14.40
N LEU A 95 -10.12 0.39 -13.44
CA LEU A 95 -9.52 -0.92 -13.62
C LEU A 95 -10.47 -1.97 -14.22
N THR A 96 -11.76 -1.66 -14.32
CA THR A 96 -12.80 -2.61 -14.76
C THR A 96 -13.41 -2.30 -16.12
N SER A 97 -13.54 -1.01 -16.50
CA SER A 97 -14.32 -0.61 -17.68
C SER A 97 -13.52 -0.56 -19.00
N ASN A 98 -12.24 -0.16 -18.95
CA ASN A 98 -11.42 0.00 -20.17
C ASN A 98 -10.02 -0.59 -20.07
N PHE A 99 -9.72 -1.23 -18.94
CA PHE A 99 -8.36 -1.62 -18.65
C PHE A 99 -8.30 -2.83 -17.70
N GLN A 100 -8.03 -4.01 -18.27
CA GLN A 100 -7.66 -5.17 -17.48
C GLN A 100 -6.17 -5.09 -17.14
N LEU A 101 -5.87 -5.00 -15.84
CA LEU A 101 -4.51 -5.19 -15.34
C LEU A 101 -4.08 -6.63 -15.65
N PRO A 102 -2.99 -6.81 -16.41
CA PRO A 102 -2.47 -8.15 -16.63
C PRO A 102 -1.94 -8.71 -15.30
N THR A 103 -2.45 -9.86 -14.88
CA THR A 103 -2.04 -10.56 -13.67
C THR A 103 -1.16 -11.77 -14.00
N PRO A 104 -0.13 -12.09 -13.19
CA PRO A 104 0.32 -11.34 -12.01
C PRO A 104 1.03 -10.04 -12.36
N TYR A 105 1.04 -9.08 -11.44
CA TYR A 105 1.75 -7.80 -11.60
C TYR A 105 2.37 -7.32 -10.28
N ALA A 106 3.37 -6.43 -10.37
CA ALA A 106 3.87 -5.67 -9.25
C ALA A 106 3.44 -4.20 -9.35
N LEU A 107 3.25 -3.53 -8.20
CA LEU A 107 2.95 -2.10 -8.14
C LEU A 107 4.20 -1.35 -7.70
N ILE A 108 4.73 -0.46 -8.56
CA ILE A 108 5.93 0.34 -8.26
C ILE A 108 5.61 1.81 -8.56
N ALA A 109 5.67 2.67 -7.54
CA ALA A 109 5.19 4.04 -7.70
C ALA A 109 5.83 5.05 -6.75
N ASN A 110 5.98 6.29 -7.24
CA ASN A 110 6.20 7.49 -6.43
C ASN A 110 4.86 8.19 -6.23
N ILE A 111 4.12 7.82 -5.20
CA ILE A 111 2.74 8.27 -5.00
C ILE A 111 2.66 9.59 -4.22
N PRO A 112 1.67 10.47 -4.53
CA PRO A 112 1.37 11.61 -3.67
C PRO A 112 1.02 11.15 -2.25
N TYR A 113 1.61 11.80 -1.24
CA TYR A 113 1.52 11.32 0.15
C TYR A 113 0.11 11.22 0.70
N TYR A 114 -0.79 12.14 0.29
CA TYR A 114 -2.16 12.20 0.80
C TYR A 114 -3.04 11.02 0.37
N ILE A 115 -2.63 10.25 -0.67
CA ILE A 115 -3.38 9.07 -1.13
C ILE A 115 -2.76 7.74 -0.71
N THR A 116 -1.64 7.74 0.04
CA THR A 116 -0.94 6.49 0.42
C THR A 116 -1.87 5.48 1.09
N GLY A 117 -2.70 5.93 2.05
CA GLY A 117 -3.66 5.06 2.73
C GLY A 117 -4.68 4.45 1.77
N ALA A 118 -5.27 5.28 0.90
CA ALA A 118 -6.26 4.84 -0.09
C ALA A 118 -5.68 3.85 -1.12
N ILE A 119 -4.41 4.05 -1.54
CA ILE A 119 -3.70 3.11 -2.43
C ILE A 119 -3.50 1.77 -1.74
N LEU A 120 -3.02 1.77 -0.49
CA LEU A 120 -2.84 0.52 0.27
C LEU A 120 -4.17 -0.22 0.46
N GLU A 121 -5.25 0.49 0.84
CA GLU A 121 -6.59 -0.08 0.95
C GLU A 121 -7.05 -0.69 -0.38
N LYS A 122 -7.02 0.08 -1.48
CA LYS A 122 -7.48 -0.36 -2.79
C LYS A 122 -6.75 -1.61 -3.28
N PHE A 123 -5.43 -1.66 -3.15
CA PHE A 123 -4.61 -2.73 -3.73
C PHE A 123 -4.32 -3.90 -2.78
N LEU A 124 -4.65 -3.80 -1.50
CA LEU A 124 -4.52 -4.89 -0.54
C LEU A 124 -5.87 -5.50 -0.14
N GLU A 125 -6.92 -4.68 0.05
CA GLU A 125 -8.22 -5.18 0.48
C GLU A 125 -9.06 -5.74 -0.70
N HIS A 126 -8.78 -5.33 -1.96
CA HIS A 126 -9.54 -5.72 -3.15
C HIS A 126 -8.70 -6.47 -4.19
N GLU A 127 -9.37 -7.28 -5.01
CA GLU A 127 -8.75 -7.95 -6.16
C GLU A 127 -8.87 -7.08 -7.45
N PRO A 128 -7.94 -7.22 -8.39
CA PRO A 128 -6.72 -8.04 -8.36
C PRO A 128 -5.60 -7.40 -7.54
N ARG A 129 -4.97 -8.19 -6.65
CA ARG A 129 -3.82 -7.73 -5.84
C ARG A 129 -2.51 -7.84 -6.61
N PRO A 130 -1.56 -6.89 -6.40
CA PRO A 130 -0.18 -7.08 -6.84
C PRO A 130 0.49 -8.19 -6.02
N ASN A 131 1.47 -8.89 -6.61
CA ASN A 131 2.28 -9.87 -5.88
C ASN A 131 3.29 -9.20 -4.92
N ARG A 132 3.67 -7.95 -5.21
CA ARG A 132 4.50 -7.07 -4.36
C ARG A 132 4.26 -5.61 -4.69
N MET A 133 4.63 -4.73 -3.76
CA MET A 133 4.61 -3.27 -3.95
C MET A 133 5.99 -2.68 -3.61
N VAL A 134 6.42 -1.66 -4.38
CA VAL A 134 7.52 -0.77 -3.99
C VAL A 134 7.03 0.67 -4.10
N LEU A 135 6.92 1.33 -2.97
CA LEU A 135 6.30 2.65 -2.87
C LEU A 135 7.26 3.67 -2.27
N LEU A 136 7.32 4.85 -2.89
CA LEU A 136 7.95 6.01 -2.29
C LEU A 136 6.89 6.79 -1.51
N VAL A 137 7.01 6.80 -0.19
CA VAL A 137 6.03 7.36 0.76
C VAL A 137 6.69 8.29 1.77
N GLN A 138 5.92 9.00 2.60
CA GLN A 138 6.49 9.73 3.74
C GLN A 138 7.19 8.75 4.69
N LYS A 139 8.36 9.16 5.22
CA LYS A 139 9.15 8.34 6.15
C LYS A 139 8.34 7.89 7.36
N GLU A 140 7.56 8.79 7.96
CA GLU A 140 6.70 8.45 9.10
C GLU A 140 5.69 7.35 8.75
N VAL A 141 5.12 7.38 7.55
CA VAL A 141 4.18 6.36 7.07
C VAL A 141 4.88 5.00 6.93
N ALA A 142 6.08 4.97 6.34
CA ALA A 142 6.87 3.75 6.23
C ALA A 142 7.25 3.19 7.62
N ASP A 143 7.72 4.05 8.54
CA ASP A 143 8.05 3.64 9.91
C ASP A 143 6.84 3.05 10.65
N ARG A 144 5.65 3.65 10.47
CA ARG A 144 4.39 3.13 11.05
C ARG A 144 3.97 1.79 10.45
N ILE A 145 4.12 1.60 9.14
CA ILE A 145 3.78 0.32 8.46
C ILE A 145 4.70 -0.78 8.94
N VAL A 146 6.01 -0.52 8.99
CA VAL A 146 7.00 -1.53 9.43
C VAL A 146 6.87 -1.80 10.93
N ALA A 147 6.38 -0.82 11.71
CA ALA A 147 6.20 -0.89 13.17
C ALA A 147 7.43 -1.48 13.87
N ARG A 148 8.57 -0.76 13.74
CA ARG A 148 9.83 -1.20 14.34
C ARG A 148 9.70 -1.33 15.86
N PRO A 149 10.31 -2.38 16.47
CA PRO A 149 10.31 -2.54 17.92
C PRO A 149 10.88 -1.30 18.61
N LEU A 150 10.23 -0.85 19.68
CA LEU A 150 10.73 0.20 20.53
C LEU A 150 11.99 -0.31 21.25
N GLN A 151 13.08 0.46 21.22
CA GLN A 151 14.37 0.09 21.86
C GLN A 151 14.22 -0.27 23.34
N ALA A 152 13.28 0.38 24.06
CA ALA A 152 13.06 0.17 25.50
C ALA A 152 12.33 -1.14 25.86
N THR A 153 11.48 -1.69 24.97
CA THR A 153 10.58 -2.81 25.32
C THR A 153 10.69 -4.00 24.39
N GLY A 154 11.38 -3.87 23.26
CA GLY A 154 11.46 -4.89 22.22
C GLY A 154 10.12 -5.18 21.52
N LYS A 155 9.02 -4.54 21.94
CA LYS A 155 7.68 -4.72 21.35
C LYS A 155 7.38 -3.59 20.37
N SER A 156 6.93 -3.94 19.19
CA SER A 156 6.33 -2.98 18.26
C SER A 156 4.89 -2.70 18.70
N LYS A 157 4.48 -1.42 18.57
CA LYS A 157 3.06 -1.06 18.70
C LYS A 157 2.46 -1.02 17.31
N GLU A 158 1.45 -1.86 17.09
CA GLU A 158 0.77 -1.90 15.82
C GLU A 158 -0.21 -0.72 15.68
N SER A 159 -0.57 -0.42 14.46
CA SER A 159 -1.56 0.58 14.07
C SER A 159 -2.50 -0.02 13.02
N ILE A 160 -3.63 0.61 12.75
CA ILE A 160 -4.51 0.17 11.65
C ILE A 160 -3.69 -0.02 10.38
N LEU A 161 -2.83 0.97 10.06
CA LEU A 161 -2.05 0.95 8.83
C LEU A 161 -1.03 -0.20 8.78
N SER A 162 -0.35 -0.51 9.89
CA SER A 162 0.58 -1.64 9.94
C SER A 162 -0.15 -2.99 9.86
N ILE A 163 -1.28 -3.12 10.56
CA ILE A 163 -2.13 -4.32 10.47
C ILE A 163 -2.64 -4.51 9.04
N SER A 164 -3.18 -3.43 8.40
CA SER A 164 -3.71 -3.50 7.03
C SER A 164 -2.69 -4.00 6.00
N VAL A 165 -1.42 -3.71 6.22
CA VAL A 165 -0.35 -4.20 5.32
C VAL A 165 0.11 -5.60 5.72
N LYS A 166 0.40 -5.82 7.01
CA LYS A 166 1.05 -7.05 7.50
C LYS A 166 0.17 -8.29 7.42
N VAL A 167 -1.15 -8.16 7.38
CA VAL A 167 -2.07 -9.30 7.18
C VAL A 167 -2.04 -9.83 5.75
N PHE A 168 -1.55 -9.03 4.80
CA PHE A 168 -1.42 -9.44 3.40
C PHE A 168 0.01 -9.73 2.98
N GLY A 169 1.00 -9.02 3.51
CA GLY A 169 2.39 -9.14 3.06
C GLY A 169 3.41 -8.70 4.09
N THR A 170 4.68 -8.77 3.72
CA THR A 170 5.81 -8.44 4.60
C THR A 170 6.39 -7.08 4.21
N PRO A 171 6.20 -6.03 5.03
CA PRO A 171 6.75 -4.71 4.74
C PRO A 171 8.23 -4.59 5.16
N HIS A 172 9.04 -3.96 4.28
CA HIS A 172 10.45 -3.67 4.50
C HIS A 172 10.74 -2.18 4.26
N PHE A 173 11.41 -1.53 5.20
CA PHE A 173 11.97 -0.20 5.02
C PHE A 173 13.30 -0.31 4.27
N ILE A 174 13.33 0.06 3.00
CA ILE A 174 14.50 -0.10 2.14
C ILE A 174 15.50 1.04 2.34
N ALA A 175 15.04 2.29 2.21
CA ALA A 175 15.91 3.45 2.30
C ALA A 175 15.16 4.71 2.75
N LYS A 176 15.88 5.59 3.48
CA LYS A 176 15.45 6.96 3.73
C LYS A 176 15.77 7.83 2.51
N VAL A 177 14.87 8.72 2.14
CA VAL A 177 15.02 9.62 0.99
C VAL A 177 14.85 11.07 1.45
N PRO A 178 15.90 11.89 1.34
CA PRO A 178 15.85 13.30 1.76
C PRO A 178 15.03 14.15 0.78
N PRO A 179 14.48 15.30 1.22
CA PRO A 179 13.70 16.22 0.37
C PRO A 179 14.42 16.66 -0.91
N GLY A 180 15.75 16.80 -0.87
CA GLY A 180 16.56 17.20 -2.03
C GLY A 180 16.55 16.22 -3.20
N ALA A 181 16.00 15.01 -3.01
CA ALA A 181 15.79 14.04 -4.09
C ALA A 181 14.61 14.39 -5.01
N PHE A 182 13.86 15.49 -4.72
CA PHE A 182 12.66 15.87 -5.44
C PHE A 182 12.67 17.33 -5.91
N THR A 183 11.86 17.61 -6.92
CA THR A 183 11.60 18.98 -7.40
C THR A 183 10.07 19.17 -7.60
N PRO A 184 9.41 20.09 -6.87
CA PRO A 184 9.91 20.79 -5.68
C PRO A 184 10.17 19.83 -4.51
N PRO A 185 11.06 20.21 -3.55
CA PRO A 185 11.30 19.37 -2.39
C PRO A 185 10.07 19.33 -1.47
N PRO A 186 9.71 18.16 -0.91
CA PRO A 186 8.71 18.06 0.14
C PRO A 186 9.24 18.66 1.45
N THR A 187 8.33 18.91 2.41
CA THR A 187 8.67 19.44 3.74
C THR A 187 9.19 18.38 4.72
N VAL A 188 9.05 17.10 4.36
CA VAL A 188 9.40 15.95 5.21
C VAL A 188 10.24 14.94 4.44
N ASP A 189 11.02 14.14 5.18
CA ASP A 189 11.72 12.99 4.60
C ASP A 189 10.73 11.96 4.03
N SER A 190 11.16 11.29 2.97
CA SER A 190 10.48 10.15 2.37
C SER A 190 11.21 8.85 2.68
N ALA A 191 10.61 7.74 2.29
CA ALA A 191 11.24 6.43 2.34
C ALA A 191 10.78 5.56 1.17
N VAL A 192 11.67 4.70 0.72
CA VAL A 192 11.33 3.56 -0.14
C VAL A 192 10.85 2.43 0.76
N LEU A 193 9.59 2.03 0.58
CA LEU A 193 8.92 0.93 1.27
C LEU A 193 8.70 -0.20 0.26
N SER A 194 9.14 -1.43 0.58
CA SER A 194 8.75 -2.65 -0.14
C SER A 194 7.73 -3.42 0.68
N ILE A 195 6.74 -4.01 0.03
CA ILE A 195 5.79 -4.97 0.61
C ILE A 195 5.86 -6.21 -0.27
N GLU A 196 6.32 -7.31 0.29
CA GLU A 196 6.58 -8.56 -0.42
C GLU A 196 5.58 -9.66 -0.05
N ASN A 197 5.51 -10.70 -0.87
CA ASN A 197 4.69 -11.89 -0.63
C ASN A 197 3.22 -11.57 -0.40
N ILE A 198 2.67 -10.62 -1.15
CA ILE A 198 1.29 -10.18 -0.99
C ILE A 198 0.35 -11.32 -1.38
N SER A 199 -0.50 -11.72 -0.45
CA SER A 199 -1.51 -12.77 -0.64
C SER A 199 -2.65 -12.63 0.39
N ASN A 200 -3.74 -13.37 0.16
CA ASN A 200 -4.84 -13.49 1.13
C ASN A 200 -4.79 -14.79 1.95
N THR A 201 -3.64 -15.47 1.97
CA THR A 201 -3.51 -16.77 2.64
C THR A 201 -3.83 -16.71 4.13
N GLY A 202 -3.53 -15.61 4.80
CA GLY A 202 -3.90 -15.39 6.21
C GLY A 202 -5.42 -15.39 6.46
N PHE A 203 -6.22 -15.11 5.43
CA PHE A 203 -7.68 -15.03 5.53
C PHE A 203 -8.41 -16.35 5.22
N LYS A 204 -7.71 -17.46 4.91
CA LYS A 204 -8.34 -18.72 4.51
C LYS A 204 -9.42 -19.19 5.47
N SER A 205 -9.14 -19.19 6.77
CA SER A 205 -10.10 -19.65 7.80
C SER A 205 -11.32 -18.72 7.92
N ILE A 206 -11.10 -17.41 7.75
CA ILE A 206 -12.15 -16.39 7.78
C ILE A 206 -13.02 -16.50 6.53
N LEU A 207 -12.41 -16.59 5.34
CA LEU A 207 -13.13 -16.69 4.07
C LEU A 207 -13.89 -18.00 3.91
N ALA A 208 -13.43 -19.10 4.53
CA ALA A 208 -14.17 -20.36 4.56
C ALA A 208 -15.50 -20.29 5.31
N LYS A 209 -15.61 -19.37 6.29
CA LYS A 209 -16.82 -19.15 7.08
C LYS A 209 -17.68 -17.99 6.57
N ASN A 210 -17.04 -16.96 5.98
CA ASN A 210 -17.68 -15.75 5.51
C ASN A 210 -17.00 -15.24 4.22
N PRO A 211 -17.68 -15.26 3.06
CA PRO A 211 -17.15 -14.73 1.80
C PRO A 211 -16.74 -13.26 1.88
N ASP A 212 -17.42 -12.44 2.70
CA ASP A 212 -17.11 -11.03 2.95
C ASP A 212 -16.12 -10.85 4.12
N GLY A 213 -15.40 -11.91 4.47
CA GLY A 213 -14.55 -11.98 5.67
C GLY A 213 -13.44 -10.94 5.73
N ILE A 214 -12.88 -10.49 4.60
CA ILE A 214 -11.90 -9.41 4.57
C ILE A 214 -12.54 -8.08 5.00
N SER A 215 -13.69 -7.73 4.45
CA SER A 215 -14.44 -6.52 4.84
C SER A 215 -14.84 -6.56 6.32
N TYR A 216 -15.31 -7.72 6.79
CA TYR A 216 -15.63 -7.93 8.20
C TYR A 216 -14.40 -7.78 9.10
N PHE A 217 -13.25 -8.36 8.72
CA PHE A 217 -11.99 -8.20 9.43
C PHE A 217 -11.63 -6.73 9.63
N PHE A 218 -11.66 -5.93 8.56
CA PHE A 218 -11.33 -4.51 8.67
C PHE A 218 -12.36 -3.71 9.46
N LYS A 219 -13.64 -4.10 9.44
CA LYS A 219 -14.66 -3.53 10.33
C LYS A 219 -14.27 -3.74 11.80
N ILE A 220 -13.86 -4.94 12.18
CA ILE A 220 -13.44 -5.29 13.56
C ILE A 220 -12.15 -4.54 13.93
N VAL A 221 -11.14 -4.52 13.05
CA VAL A 221 -9.88 -3.78 13.30
C VAL A 221 -10.15 -2.29 13.51
N ARG A 222 -10.92 -1.65 12.60
CA ARG A 222 -11.27 -0.21 12.73
C ARG A 222 -12.01 0.07 14.06
N ALA A 223 -12.94 -0.78 14.44
CA ALA A 223 -13.63 -0.66 15.74
C ALA A 223 -12.66 -0.81 16.91
N GLY A 224 -11.77 -1.78 16.89
CA GLY A 224 -10.77 -1.99 17.95
C GLY A 224 -9.85 -0.78 18.17
N PHE A 225 -9.50 -0.05 17.10
CA PHE A 225 -8.69 1.17 17.17
C PHE A 225 -9.48 2.47 17.32
N ALA A 226 -10.83 2.44 17.43
CA ALA A 226 -11.66 3.64 17.46
C ALA A 226 -11.28 4.62 18.59
N HIS A 227 -10.89 4.08 19.75
CA HIS A 227 -10.45 4.89 20.90
C HIS A 227 -9.10 4.39 21.41
N LYS A 228 -8.02 5.08 21.07
CA LYS A 228 -6.62 4.70 21.35
C LYS A 228 -6.34 4.36 22.84
N ARG A 229 -6.98 5.06 23.78
CA ARG A 229 -6.77 4.88 25.23
C ARG A 229 -7.67 3.84 25.87
N LYS A 230 -8.72 3.37 25.18
CA LYS A 230 -9.62 2.33 25.69
C LYS A 230 -9.05 0.93 25.48
N LEU A 231 -9.51 -0.01 26.30
CA LEU A 231 -9.21 -1.43 26.16
C LEU A 231 -9.87 -1.99 24.88
N LEU A 232 -9.25 -2.99 24.27
CA LEU A 232 -9.72 -3.56 23.01
C LEU A 232 -11.15 -4.07 23.10
N LYS A 233 -11.47 -4.86 24.14
CA LYS A 233 -12.80 -5.41 24.37
C LYS A 233 -13.88 -4.33 24.38
N ARG A 234 -13.62 -3.21 25.10
CA ARG A 234 -14.51 -2.04 25.18
C ARG A 234 -14.72 -1.33 23.85
N ASN A 235 -13.70 -1.30 23.01
CA ASN A 235 -13.83 -0.74 21.66
C ASN A 235 -14.70 -1.62 20.79
N LEU A 236 -14.59 -2.95 20.92
CA LEU A 236 -15.31 -3.93 20.09
C LEU A 236 -16.81 -4.06 20.48
N GLU A 237 -17.22 -3.69 21.69
CA GLU A 237 -18.63 -3.66 22.14
C GLU A 237 -19.52 -2.79 21.23
N ILE A 238 -18.92 -1.90 20.40
CA ILE A 238 -19.64 -1.07 19.42
C ILE A 238 -20.18 -1.89 18.25
N VAL A 239 -19.50 -2.99 17.91
CA VAL A 239 -19.79 -3.79 16.69
C VAL A 239 -20.06 -5.26 16.97
N VAL A 240 -19.76 -5.73 18.19
CA VAL A 240 -19.94 -7.13 18.62
C VAL A 240 -20.68 -7.16 19.96
N LYS A 241 -21.61 -8.10 20.14
CA LYS A 241 -22.33 -8.27 21.41
C LYS A 241 -21.38 -8.63 22.55
N LYS A 242 -21.66 -8.09 23.73
CA LYS A 242 -20.81 -8.31 24.92
C LYS A 242 -20.65 -9.78 25.26
N GLU A 243 -21.74 -10.53 25.21
CA GLU A 243 -21.77 -11.97 25.54
C GLU A 243 -20.82 -12.77 24.63
N THR A 244 -20.83 -12.47 23.32
CA THR A 244 -19.91 -13.07 22.34
C THR A 244 -18.45 -12.69 22.65
N LEU A 245 -18.19 -11.43 23.01
CA LEU A 245 -16.83 -10.99 23.38
C LEU A 245 -16.36 -11.70 24.67
N ASP A 246 -17.22 -11.86 25.68
CA ASP A 246 -16.89 -12.55 26.92
C ASP A 246 -16.49 -14.00 26.66
N GLU A 247 -17.24 -14.70 25.79
CA GLU A 247 -16.94 -16.06 25.39
C GLU A 247 -15.60 -16.16 24.60
N VAL A 248 -15.41 -15.29 23.63
CA VAL A 248 -14.17 -15.28 22.80
C VAL A 248 -12.94 -14.94 23.67
N TRP A 249 -13.04 -13.95 24.60
CA TRP A 249 -11.97 -13.63 25.53
C TRP A 249 -11.58 -14.82 26.40
N LYS A 250 -12.57 -15.56 26.90
CA LYS A 250 -12.36 -16.78 27.70
C LYS A 250 -11.69 -17.88 26.85
N ASN A 251 -12.23 -18.14 25.65
CA ASN A 251 -11.74 -19.23 24.79
C ASN A 251 -10.32 -18.98 24.28
N MET A 252 -9.96 -17.72 24.02
CA MET A 252 -8.61 -17.32 23.58
C MET A 252 -7.65 -17.05 24.75
N GLY A 253 -8.11 -17.07 26.00
CA GLY A 253 -7.28 -16.73 27.17
C GLY A 253 -6.73 -15.30 27.14
N LEU A 254 -7.49 -14.33 26.60
CA LEU A 254 -7.03 -12.97 26.41
C LEU A 254 -7.00 -12.17 27.70
N ASN A 255 -5.97 -11.33 27.86
CA ASN A 255 -5.89 -10.41 28.99
C ASN A 255 -6.94 -9.30 28.83
N GLU A 256 -7.77 -9.07 29.87
CA GLU A 256 -8.80 -8.03 29.89
C GLU A 256 -8.25 -6.59 29.70
N LYS A 257 -6.96 -6.37 30.01
CA LYS A 257 -6.30 -5.06 29.91
C LYS A 257 -5.64 -4.79 28.56
N ILE A 258 -5.78 -5.72 27.59
CA ILE A 258 -5.13 -5.59 26.27
C ILE A 258 -5.71 -4.43 25.47
N ARG A 259 -4.87 -3.76 24.67
CA ARG A 259 -5.24 -2.70 23.76
C ARG A 259 -5.07 -3.15 22.32
N ALA A 260 -5.71 -2.47 21.38
CA ALA A 260 -5.62 -2.77 19.97
C ALA A 260 -4.18 -2.75 19.43
N GLU A 261 -3.35 -1.84 19.93
CA GLU A 261 -1.94 -1.69 19.51
C GLU A 261 -1.02 -2.83 19.98
N ASP A 262 -1.46 -3.64 20.94
CA ASP A 262 -0.71 -4.76 21.50
C ASP A 262 -0.96 -6.07 20.72
N PHE A 263 -1.98 -6.12 19.86
CA PHE A 263 -2.29 -7.26 19.01
C PHE A 263 -1.40 -7.28 17.78
N THR A 264 -0.80 -8.44 17.54
CA THR A 264 -0.10 -8.73 16.28
C THR A 264 -1.11 -8.95 15.13
N PRO A 265 -0.68 -8.91 13.85
CA PRO A 265 -1.54 -9.28 12.73
C PRO A 265 -2.20 -10.66 12.89
N ASN A 266 -1.46 -11.65 13.43
CA ASN A 266 -1.99 -12.99 13.67
C ASN A 266 -3.03 -13.01 14.80
N ASP A 267 -2.84 -12.22 15.86
CA ASP A 267 -3.83 -12.11 16.94
C ASP A 267 -5.15 -11.54 16.40
N TRP A 268 -5.09 -10.55 15.50
CA TRP A 268 -6.28 -10.00 14.85
C TRP A 268 -6.97 -11.03 13.95
N LEU A 269 -6.24 -11.80 13.15
CA LEU A 269 -6.81 -12.87 12.32
C LEU A 269 -7.47 -13.94 13.19
N ASN A 270 -6.83 -14.35 14.28
CA ASN A 270 -7.38 -15.33 15.24
C ASN A 270 -8.63 -14.80 15.91
N LEU A 271 -8.62 -13.56 16.41
CA LEU A 271 -9.78 -12.92 17.03
C LEU A 271 -10.99 -12.95 16.08
N VAL A 272 -10.80 -12.49 14.83
CA VAL A 272 -11.89 -12.44 13.85
C VAL A 272 -12.38 -13.84 13.48
N THR A 273 -11.50 -14.85 13.41
CA THR A 273 -11.89 -16.24 13.17
C THR A 273 -12.80 -16.80 14.27
N HIS A 274 -12.65 -16.33 15.53
CA HIS A 274 -13.51 -16.73 16.66
C HIS A 274 -14.79 -15.91 16.76
N LEU A 275 -14.86 -14.74 16.12
CA LEU A 275 -16.05 -13.88 16.08
C LEU A 275 -17.05 -14.27 14.95
N ILE A 276 -16.62 -15.10 13.99
CA ILE A 276 -17.42 -15.67 12.90
C ILE A 276 -17.73 -17.14 13.29
#